data_a4f7baefabe67d8e31430e88c7dfeeb9
#
_entry.id   a4f7baefabe67d8e31430e88c7dfeeb9
#
_cell.length_a   1.000
_cell.length_b   1.000
_cell.length_c   1.000
_cell.angle_alpha   90.00
_cell.angle_beta   90.00
_cell.angle_gamma   90.00
#
_symmetry.space_group_name_H-M   'P 1'
#
loop_
_entity.id
_entity.type
_entity.pdbx_description
1 polymer ?
#
loop_
_entity_poly.entity_id
_entity_poly.type
_entity_poly.pdbx_seq_one_letter_code
_entity_poly.pdbx_strand_id
1 'polypeptide(L)'
;MDKNMKILIVDDFSTMRRIIKGLLHELGFNNVEEADDGNTALPMLKANAYDFLITDWNMPGMNGIDLLRAVRADGKLGKLPILMVTAEAKREQIVAAAQAGVNGYIVKPFTANTLKEKMDKIFERIAGVAQG
;
A
#
# COMPACT_ATOMS: atom_id res chain seq x y z
N MET A 1 -9.74 -2.83 -12.73
CA MET A 1 -9.16 -1.73 -11.91
C MET A 1 -9.17 -0.43 -12.68
N ASP A 2 -9.56 0.64 -12.04
CA ASP A 2 -9.54 1.97 -12.64
C ASP A 2 -8.09 2.48 -12.72
N LYS A 3 -7.60 2.74 -13.92
CA LYS A 3 -6.23 3.25 -14.14
C LYS A 3 -6.04 4.69 -13.67
N ASN A 4 -7.13 5.42 -13.39
CA ASN A 4 -7.09 6.78 -12.88
C ASN A 4 -7.11 6.85 -11.36
N MET A 5 -7.15 5.70 -10.68
CA MET A 5 -7.18 5.69 -9.22
C MET A 5 -5.93 6.37 -8.65
N LYS A 6 -6.12 7.06 -7.53
CA LYS A 6 -5.07 7.82 -6.86
C LYS A 6 -4.35 6.91 -5.87
N ILE A 7 -3.03 6.76 -6.09
CA ILE A 7 -2.19 5.85 -5.30
C ILE A 7 -1.17 6.65 -4.50
N LEU A 8 -1.02 6.33 -3.22
CA LEU A 8 0.05 6.87 -2.39
C LEU A 8 1.10 5.78 -2.15
N ILE A 9 2.36 6.11 -2.42
CA ILE A 9 3.51 5.25 -2.12
C ILE A 9 4.23 5.83 -0.91
N VAL A 10 4.49 4.99 0.10
CA VAL A 10 5.18 5.40 1.33
C VAL A 10 6.42 4.53 1.52
N ASP A 11 7.60 5.15 1.48
CA ASP A 11 8.89 4.49 1.67
C ASP A 11 9.91 5.59 2.00
N ASP A 12 10.77 5.36 2.99
CA ASP A 12 11.78 6.34 3.38
C ASP A 12 12.95 6.43 2.39
N PHE A 13 13.03 5.47 1.47
CA PHE A 13 14.09 5.38 0.47
C PHE A 13 13.61 5.89 -0.89
N SER A 14 14.09 7.06 -1.30
CA SER A 14 13.63 7.72 -2.54
C SER A 14 13.83 6.88 -3.81
N THR A 15 14.91 6.11 -3.86
CA THR A 15 15.18 5.22 -4.99
C THR A 15 14.09 4.15 -5.11
N MET A 16 13.65 3.58 -3.98
CA MET A 16 12.58 2.59 -4.00
C MET A 16 11.24 3.18 -4.41
N ARG A 17 10.93 4.40 -3.95
CA ARG A 17 9.72 5.10 -4.39
C ARG A 17 9.73 5.31 -5.91
N ARG A 18 10.88 5.69 -6.47
CA ARG A 18 11.03 5.88 -7.93
C ARG A 18 10.80 4.58 -8.68
N ILE A 19 11.35 3.47 -8.17
CA ILE A 19 11.18 2.14 -8.77
C ILE A 19 9.70 1.74 -8.78
N ILE A 20 9.02 1.85 -7.65
CA ILE A 20 7.60 1.48 -7.53
C ILE A 20 6.75 2.35 -8.45
N LYS A 21 7.01 3.66 -8.46
CA LYS A 21 6.30 4.60 -9.33
C LYS A 21 6.48 4.23 -10.81
N GLY A 22 7.71 3.87 -11.21
CA GLY A 22 8.00 3.42 -12.57
C GLY A 22 7.24 2.15 -12.95
N LEU A 23 7.17 1.18 -12.04
CA LEU A 23 6.42 -0.06 -12.25
C LEU A 23 4.92 0.22 -12.40
N LEU A 24 4.38 1.11 -11.58
CA LEU A 24 2.97 1.51 -11.69
C LEU A 24 2.68 2.20 -13.03
N HIS A 25 3.61 3.06 -13.49
CA HIS A 25 3.48 3.70 -14.81
C HIS A 25 3.48 2.66 -15.94
N GLU A 26 4.34 1.64 -15.86
CA GLU A 26 4.33 0.53 -16.83
C GLU A 26 2.97 -0.17 -16.88
N LEU A 27 2.30 -0.28 -15.73
CA LEU A 27 0.98 -0.91 -15.63
C LEU A 27 -0.16 0.04 -16.02
N GLY A 28 0.14 1.30 -16.32
CA GLY A 28 -0.86 2.29 -16.75
C GLY A 28 -1.40 3.18 -15.65
N PHE A 29 -0.85 3.09 -14.43
CA PHE A 29 -1.26 3.95 -13.31
C PHE A 29 -0.36 5.17 -13.23
N ASN A 30 -0.91 6.35 -13.50
CA ASN A 30 -0.13 7.59 -13.57
C ASN A 30 -0.48 8.59 -12.45
N ASN A 31 -1.55 8.35 -11.71
CA ASN A 31 -1.99 9.24 -10.62
C ASN A 31 -1.39 8.78 -9.30
N VAL A 32 -0.07 8.99 -9.16
CA VAL A 32 0.73 8.46 -8.06
C VAL A 32 1.40 9.59 -7.29
N GLU A 33 1.24 9.60 -5.96
CA GLU A 33 1.92 10.52 -5.06
C GLU A 33 2.83 9.75 -4.10
N GLU A 34 3.72 10.46 -3.43
CA GLU A 34 4.75 9.86 -2.58
C GLU A 34 4.80 10.52 -1.21
N ALA A 35 5.15 9.72 -0.20
CA ALA A 35 5.49 10.18 1.15
C ALA A 35 6.71 9.42 1.63
N ASP A 36 7.52 10.03 2.48
CA ASP A 36 8.79 9.46 2.93
C ASP A 36 8.66 8.65 4.23
N ASP A 37 7.59 8.79 4.97
CA ASP A 37 7.31 7.99 6.17
C ASP A 37 5.83 8.04 6.55
N GLY A 38 5.46 7.26 7.58
CA GLY A 38 4.09 7.20 8.06
C GLY A 38 3.57 8.51 8.65
N ASN A 39 4.44 9.29 9.28
CA ASN A 39 4.06 10.57 9.87
C ASN A 39 3.70 11.61 8.80
N THR A 40 4.35 11.55 7.64
CA THR A 40 4.02 12.37 6.48
C THR A 40 2.78 11.84 5.76
N ALA A 41 2.70 10.52 5.61
CA ALA A 41 1.62 9.86 4.87
C ALA A 41 0.25 10.04 5.52
N LEU A 42 0.15 9.88 6.84
CA LEU A 42 -1.14 9.90 7.52
C LEU A 42 -1.91 11.22 7.35
N PRO A 43 -1.29 12.40 7.52
CA PRO A 43 -1.99 13.66 7.22
C PRO A 43 -2.43 13.76 5.75
N MET A 44 -1.60 13.27 4.81
CA MET A 44 -1.97 13.26 3.40
C MET A 44 -3.22 12.43 3.16
N LEU A 45 -3.27 11.23 3.75
CA LEU A 45 -4.41 10.33 3.63
C LEU A 45 -5.69 10.93 4.22
N LYS A 46 -5.56 11.66 5.32
CA LYS A 46 -6.71 12.32 5.96
C LYS A 46 -7.22 13.52 5.16
N ALA A 47 -6.32 14.23 4.49
CA ALA A 47 -6.64 15.46 3.76
C ALA A 47 -7.13 15.24 2.33
N ASN A 48 -6.80 14.09 1.73
CA ASN A 48 -7.07 13.79 0.33
C ASN A 48 -7.74 12.43 0.18
N ALA A 49 -8.45 12.23 -0.92
CA ALA A 49 -9.05 10.94 -1.26
C ALA A 49 -8.06 10.10 -2.05
N TYR A 50 -7.54 9.05 -1.43
CA TYR A 50 -6.71 8.04 -2.11
C TYR A 50 -7.50 6.75 -2.27
N ASP A 51 -7.21 6.02 -3.34
CA ASP A 51 -7.89 4.76 -3.66
C ASP A 51 -7.05 3.54 -3.30
N PHE A 52 -5.76 3.72 -3.11
CA PHE A 52 -4.83 2.63 -2.83
C PHE A 52 -3.58 3.15 -2.12
N LEU A 53 -3.09 2.39 -1.15
CA LEU A 53 -1.87 2.70 -0.41
C LEU A 53 -0.87 1.56 -0.57
N ILE A 54 0.35 1.90 -0.99
CA ILE A 54 1.49 0.98 -1.01
C ILE A 54 2.50 1.51 0.00
N THR A 55 2.78 0.76 1.05
CA THR A 55 3.70 1.22 2.10
C THR A 55 4.78 0.20 2.42
N ASP A 56 6.01 0.68 2.61
CA ASP A 56 7.10 -0.13 3.14
C ASP A 56 6.82 -0.45 4.61
N TRP A 57 7.36 -1.57 5.08
CA TRP A 57 7.26 -1.97 6.49
C TRP A 57 8.22 -1.17 7.36
N ASN A 58 9.51 -1.14 6.98
CA ASN A 58 10.56 -0.55 7.79
C ASN A 58 10.79 0.92 7.42
N MET A 59 10.32 1.82 8.27
CA MET A 59 10.49 3.26 8.13
C MET A 59 10.78 3.88 9.49
N PRO A 60 11.60 4.96 9.56
CA PRO A 60 11.82 5.64 10.83
C PRO A 60 10.55 6.31 11.33
N GLY A 61 10.45 6.49 12.64
CA GLY A 61 9.27 7.07 13.25
C GLY A 61 8.09 6.12 13.20
N MET A 62 7.08 6.43 12.39
CA MET A 62 5.91 5.56 12.19
C MET A 62 6.22 4.56 11.08
N ASN A 63 6.37 3.28 11.42
CA ASN A 63 6.60 2.20 10.44
C ASN A 63 5.30 1.79 9.73
N GLY A 64 5.42 0.85 8.76
CA GLY A 64 4.28 0.46 7.94
C GLY A 64 3.14 -0.18 8.70
N ILE A 65 3.43 -1.01 9.70
CA ILE A 65 2.38 -1.65 10.50
C ILE A 65 1.64 -0.63 11.37
N ASP A 66 2.34 0.36 11.90
CA ASP A 66 1.72 1.43 12.69
C ASP A 66 0.85 2.31 11.80
N LEU A 67 1.30 2.61 10.59
CA LEU A 67 0.50 3.34 9.61
C LEU A 67 -0.77 2.56 9.25
N LEU A 68 -0.64 1.26 9.00
CA LEU A 68 -1.78 0.38 8.71
C LEU A 68 -2.80 0.42 9.86
N ARG A 69 -2.34 0.27 11.10
CA ARG A 69 -3.22 0.32 12.27
C ARG A 69 -3.93 1.67 12.41
N ALA A 70 -3.19 2.76 12.18
CA ALA A 70 -3.76 4.12 12.24
C ALA A 70 -4.85 4.31 11.15
N VAL A 71 -4.61 3.83 9.96
CA VAL A 71 -5.57 3.90 8.86
C VAL A 71 -6.83 3.09 9.20
N ARG A 72 -6.67 1.88 9.71
CA ARG A 72 -7.81 1.02 10.07
C ARG A 72 -8.64 1.57 11.22
N ALA A 73 -8.00 2.30 12.14
CA ALA A 73 -8.68 2.93 13.27
C ALA A 73 -9.42 4.21 12.89
N ASP A 74 -9.10 4.81 11.75
CA ASP A 74 -9.75 6.03 11.27
C ASP A 74 -11.08 5.69 10.60
N GLY A 75 -12.17 6.28 11.05
CA GLY A 75 -13.51 5.97 10.53
C GLY A 75 -13.69 6.28 9.05
N LYS A 76 -12.95 7.25 8.53
CA LYS A 76 -13.02 7.65 7.12
C LYS A 76 -12.12 6.77 6.23
N LEU A 77 -10.99 6.31 6.77
CA LEU A 77 -9.96 5.57 6.03
C LEU A 77 -10.00 4.06 6.25
N GLY A 78 -10.89 3.59 7.09
CA GLY A 78 -10.87 2.21 7.61
C GLY A 78 -10.94 1.11 6.57
N LYS A 79 -11.39 1.41 5.34
CA LYS A 79 -11.50 0.44 4.25
C LYS A 79 -10.53 0.67 3.10
N LEU A 80 -9.58 1.60 3.27
CA LEU A 80 -8.59 1.89 2.22
C LEU A 80 -7.80 0.62 1.88
N PRO A 81 -7.73 0.21 0.61
CA PRO A 81 -6.91 -0.94 0.22
C PRO A 81 -5.44 -0.66 0.45
N ILE A 82 -4.72 -1.59 1.10
CA ILE A 82 -3.32 -1.42 1.48
C ILE A 82 -2.50 -2.63 1.04
N LEU A 83 -1.39 -2.37 0.34
CA LEU A 83 -0.37 -3.35 0.00
C LEU A 83 0.89 -3.03 0.80
N MET A 84 1.36 -3.99 1.61
CA MET A 84 2.57 -3.86 2.40
C MET A 84 3.78 -4.37 1.60
N VAL A 85 4.85 -3.57 1.55
CA VAL A 85 6.11 -3.93 0.90
C VAL A 85 7.13 -4.30 1.97
N THR A 86 7.79 -5.44 1.83
CA THR A 86 8.76 -5.92 2.82
C THR A 86 10.01 -6.47 2.15
N ALA A 87 11.16 -6.37 2.84
CA ALA A 87 12.42 -6.96 2.35
C ALA A 87 12.43 -8.48 2.49
N GLU A 88 11.67 -9.01 3.45
CA GLU A 88 11.53 -10.46 3.66
C GLU A 88 10.18 -10.78 4.29
N ALA A 89 9.62 -11.93 3.90
CA ALA A 89 8.31 -12.36 4.40
C ALA A 89 8.49 -13.24 5.65
N LYS A 90 8.74 -12.63 6.79
CA LYS A 90 8.79 -13.34 8.05
C LYS A 90 7.37 -13.67 8.51
N ARG A 91 7.19 -14.90 8.99
CA ARG A 91 5.87 -15.39 9.40
C ARG A 91 5.19 -14.48 10.43
N GLU A 92 5.92 -14.02 11.44
CA GLU A 92 5.40 -13.14 12.48
C GLU A 92 4.90 -11.81 11.91
N GLN A 93 5.62 -11.27 10.93
CA GLN A 93 5.25 -10.04 10.26
C GLN A 93 4.01 -10.22 9.41
N ILE A 94 3.92 -11.32 8.66
CA ILE A 94 2.76 -11.64 7.83
C ILE A 94 1.52 -11.77 8.70
N VAL A 95 1.62 -12.49 9.82
CA VAL A 95 0.51 -12.67 10.77
C VAL A 95 0.09 -11.32 11.36
N ALA A 96 1.05 -10.51 11.81
CA ALA A 96 0.77 -9.20 12.38
C ALA A 96 0.07 -8.28 11.38
N ALA A 97 0.53 -8.26 10.13
CA ALA A 97 -0.09 -7.46 9.07
C ALA A 97 -1.51 -7.92 8.76
N ALA A 98 -1.72 -9.24 8.69
CA ALA A 98 -3.05 -9.82 8.45
C ALA A 98 -4.02 -9.45 9.58
N GLN A 99 -3.58 -9.56 10.83
CA GLN A 99 -4.39 -9.19 12.00
C GLN A 99 -4.70 -7.69 12.03
N ALA A 100 -3.79 -6.87 11.53
CA ALA A 100 -3.98 -5.42 11.44
C ALA A 100 -4.85 -5.00 10.26
N GLY A 101 -5.22 -5.94 9.37
CA GLY A 101 -6.15 -5.68 8.27
C GLY A 101 -5.51 -5.28 6.96
N VAL A 102 -4.29 -5.74 6.68
CA VAL A 102 -3.66 -5.53 5.37
C VAL A 102 -4.41 -6.30 4.28
N ASN A 103 -4.43 -5.76 3.06
CA ASN A 103 -5.08 -6.42 1.92
C ASN A 103 -4.13 -7.35 1.17
N GLY A 104 -2.83 -7.13 1.27
CA GLY A 104 -1.82 -7.99 0.67
C GLY A 104 -0.42 -7.55 1.06
N TYR A 105 0.57 -8.37 0.72
CA TYR A 105 1.98 -8.02 0.91
C TYR A 105 2.79 -8.48 -0.30
N ILE A 106 3.93 -7.82 -0.52
CA ILE A 106 4.83 -8.12 -1.63
C ILE A 106 6.28 -8.00 -1.13
N VAL A 107 7.15 -8.91 -1.55
CA VAL A 107 8.56 -8.96 -1.12
C VAL A 107 9.45 -8.31 -2.18
N LYS A 108 10.35 -7.42 -1.74
CA LYS A 108 11.34 -6.77 -2.61
C LYS A 108 12.50 -7.72 -2.93
N PRO A 109 13.09 -7.64 -4.12
CA PRO A 109 12.64 -6.87 -5.27
C PRO A 109 11.49 -7.58 -6.00
N PHE A 110 10.67 -6.83 -6.72
CA PHE A 110 9.56 -7.40 -7.48
C PHE A 110 9.44 -6.74 -8.86
N THR A 111 8.77 -7.45 -9.77
CA THR A 111 8.54 -6.98 -11.15
C THR A 111 7.18 -6.30 -11.26
N ALA A 112 6.96 -5.60 -12.37
CA ALA A 112 5.65 -5.04 -12.69
C ALA A 112 4.57 -6.12 -12.73
N ASN A 113 4.88 -7.29 -13.26
CA ASN A 113 3.94 -8.42 -13.34
C ASN A 113 3.52 -8.91 -11.95
N THR A 114 4.47 -9.07 -11.03
CA THR A 114 4.16 -9.48 -9.65
C THR A 114 3.31 -8.42 -8.93
N LEU A 115 3.65 -7.15 -9.13
CA LEU A 115 2.86 -6.05 -8.56
C LEU A 115 1.42 -6.07 -9.10
N LYS A 116 1.27 -6.26 -10.41
CA LYS A 116 -0.04 -6.38 -11.05
C LYS A 116 -0.85 -7.54 -10.46
N GLU A 117 -0.24 -8.70 -10.31
CA GLU A 117 -0.91 -9.88 -9.73
C GLU A 117 -1.42 -9.60 -8.31
N LYS A 118 -0.60 -8.94 -7.48
CA LYS A 118 -0.99 -8.59 -6.11
C LYS A 118 -2.15 -7.59 -6.10
N MET A 119 -2.09 -6.58 -6.94
CA MET A 119 -3.16 -5.59 -7.05
C MET A 119 -4.45 -6.22 -7.56
N ASP A 120 -4.38 -7.05 -8.60
CA ASP A 120 -5.54 -7.76 -9.15
C ASP A 120 -6.24 -8.59 -8.05
N LYS A 121 -5.49 -9.34 -7.26
CA LYS A 121 -6.03 -10.16 -6.18
C LYS A 121 -6.71 -9.31 -5.10
N ILE A 122 -6.09 -8.19 -4.73
CA ILE A 122 -6.66 -7.28 -3.73
C ILE A 122 -8.03 -6.77 -4.20
N PHE A 123 -8.10 -6.26 -5.42
CA PHE A 123 -9.32 -5.67 -5.94
C PHE A 123 -10.39 -6.71 -6.28
N GLU A 124 -10.01 -7.91 -6.69
CA GLU A 124 -10.94 -9.03 -6.86
C GLU A 124 -11.61 -9.41 -5.54
N ARG A 125 -10.84 -9.50 -4.45
CA ARG A 125 -11.40 -9.81 -3.12
C ARG A 125 -12.35 -8.74 -2.64
N ILE A 126 -12.02 -7.46 -2.86
CA ILE A 126 -12.89 -6.35 -2.49
C ILE A 126 -14.20 -6.42 -3.28
N ALA A 127 -14.13 -6.66 -4.58
CA ALA A 127 -15.31 -6.79 -5.44
C ALA A 127 -16.16 -8.00 -5.01
N GLY A 128 -15.53 -9.13 -4.68
CA GLY A 128 -16.22 -10.33 -4.20
C GLY A 128 -16.96 -10.09 -2.90
N VAL A 129 -16.36 -9.38 -1.97
CA VAL A 129 -17.00 -9.00 -0.70
C VAL A 129 -18.18 -8.07 -0.95
N ALA A 130 -18.02 -7.10 -1.88
CA ALA A 130 -19.09 -6.16 -2.23
C ALA A 130 -20.27 -6.85 -2.91
N GLN A 131 -20.03 -7.94 -3.63
CA GLN A 131 -21.05 -8.72 -4.34
C GLN A 131 -21.71 -9.77 -3.44
N GLY A 132 -21.01 -10.19 -2.42
CA GLY A 132 -21.50 -11.18 -1.47
C GLY A 132 -22.26 -10.56 -0.35
#